data_9912c22691c35bb4d4e9a9030885acf0
#
_entry.id   9912c22691c35bb4d4e9a9030885acf0
#
_cell.length_a   1.000
_cell.length_b   1.000
_cell.length_c   1.000
_cell.angle_alpha   90.00
_cell.angle_beta   90.00
_cell.angle_gamma   90.00
#
_symmetry.space_group_name_H-M   'P 1'
#
loop_
_entity.id
_entity.type
_entity.pdbx_description
1 polymer ?
#
loop_
_entity_poly.entity_id
_entity_poly.type
_entity_poly.pdbx_seq_one_letter_code
_entity_poly.pdbx_strand_id
1 'polypeptide(L)'
;MENNKTSLVTLPGAIIIAGTIIAVAIIFVNRPVQNNNLIDNTKSTNETKQINLSPVTAEDHILGNPNAPIKIVEYSDPSCGYCKIFNSTMTEIMDQYGPTGKVAWVYRHFPLDKPDQSGYVLHPNAGNESRALFCISTLGGNHKFWEYQKQFYVMTPSVTSQTPQGLDQKQIPILAKEIGINTVSLAECMNSQEAKDKVSADYLSGINAGVSGTPASFVLFDKTIDPTTISYISNALVQYRIPEDLLFVSADQRVISMSGAMPKALVVGLIESLLK
;
A
#
# COMPACT_ATOMS: atom_id res chain seq x y z
N MET A 1 -28.39 -5.37 64.48
CA MET A 1 -28.91 -6.70 64.09
C MET A 1 -29.28 -6.63 62.64
N GLU A 2 -28.32 -6.88 61.78
CA GLU A 2 -28.51 -6.88 60.31
C GLU A 2 -28.73 -8.32 59.85
N ASN A 3 -29.92 -8.58 59.27
CA ASN A 3 -30.26 -9.85 58.67
C ASN A 3 -29.71 -9.92 57.22
N ASN A 4 -28.62 -10.60 57.04
CA ASN A 4 -28.04 -10.93 55.73
C ASN A 4 -28.76 -12.19 55.18
N LYS A 5 -29.68 -12.01 54.23
CA LYS A 5 -30.33 -13.12 53.51
C LYS A 5 -29.48 -13.46 52.28
N THR A 6 -28.56 -14.39 52.42
CA THR A 6 -27.95 -15.08 51.30
C THR A 6 -28.93 -16.06 50.69
N SER A 7 -29.38 -15.82 49.45
CA SER A 7 -30.18 -16.78 48.69
C SER A 7 -29.26 -17.92 48.21
N LEU A 8 -29.40 -19.08 48.79
CA LEU A 8 -28.79 -20.33 48.31
C LEU A 8 -29.52 -20.76 47.02
N VAL A 9 -28.86 -20.63 45.89
CA VAL A 9 -29.25 -21.36 44.67
C VAL A 9 -28.93 -22.84 44.95
N THR A 10 -29.97 -23.68 45.07
CA THR A 10 -29.80 -25.09 45.36
C THR A 10 -29.09 -25.82 44.23
N LEU A 11 -28.12 -26.66 44.56
CA LEU A 11 -27.26 -27.45 43.65
C LEU A 11 -28.00 -28.13 42.47
N PRO A 12 -29.27 -28.63 42.62
CA PRO A 12 -29.98 -29.24 41.50
C PRO A 12 -30.34 -28.27 40.37
N GLY A 13 -30.62 -26.98 40.67
CA GLY A 13 -30.97 -25.99 39.67
C GLY A 13 -29.78 -25.58 38.78
N ALA A 14 -28.60 -25.48 39.35
CA ALA A 14 -27.38 -25.15 38.62
C ALA A 14 -26.98 -26.26 37.64
N ILE A 15 -27.17 -27.52 38.02
CA ILE A 15 -26.84 -28.68 37.14
C ILE A 15 -27.82 -28.76 35.95
N ILE A 16 -29.12 -28.43 36.15
CA ILE A 16 -30.11 -28.43 35.07
C ILE A 16 -29.78 -27.32 34.05
N ILE A 17 -29.41 -26.13 34.52
CA ILE A 17 -29.08 -25.00 33.64
C ILE A 17 -27.80 -25.29 32.86
N ALA A 18 -26.76 -25.85 33.49
CA ALA A 18 -25.52 -26.25 32.82
C ALA A 18 -25.76 -27.39 31.80
N GLY A 19 -26.58 -28.37 32.14
CA GLY A 19 -26.93 -29.47 31.25
C GLY A 19 -27.69 -29.02 29.99
N THR A 20 -28.61 -28.07 30.11
CA THR A 20 -29.36 -27.53 28.95
C THR A 20 -28.48 -26.70 28.02
N ILE A 21 -27.52 -25.92 28.55
CA ILE A 21 -26.60 -25.15 27.75
C ILE A 21 -25.67 -26.08 26.94
N ILE A 22 -25.18 -27.15 27.56
CA ILE A 22 -24.32 -28.14 26.86
C ILE A 22 -25.13 -28.90 25.80
N ALA A 23 -26.37 -29.29 26.07
CA ALA A 23 -27.23 -29.98 25.11
C ALA A 23 -27.56 -29.10 23.90
N VAL A 24 -27.80 -27.80 24.07
CA VAL A 24 -28.02 -26.86 22.98
C VAL A 24 -26.75 -26.64 22.15
N ALA A 25 -25.59 -26.57 22.81
CA ALA A 25 -24.32 -26.44 22.08
C ALA A 25 -24.01 -27.69 21.23
N ILE A 26 -24.28 -28.89 21.72
CA ILE A 26 -24.10 -30.14 20.98
C ILE A 26 -25.07 -30.23 19.78
N ILE A 27 -26.31 -29.77 19.92
CA ILE A 27 -27.25 -29.76 18.79
C ILE A 27 -26.85 -28.76 17.71
N PHE A 28 -26.21 -27.63 18.05
CA PHE A 28 -25.67 -26.68 17.06
C PHE A 28 -24.42 -27.16 16.39
N VAL A 29 -23.54 -27.90 17.07
CA VAL A 29 -22.29 -28.44 16.52
C VAL A 29 -22.55 -29.66 15.63
N ASN A 30 -23.58 -30.47 15.93
CA ASN A 30 -23.90 -31.71 15.20
C ASN A 30 -25.03 -31.56 14.16
N ARG A 31 -25.36 -30.36 13.72
CA ARG A 31 -26.22 -30.23 12.54
C ARG A 31 -25.44 -30.79 11.34
N PRO A 32 -25.96 -31.82 10.64
CA PRO A 32 -25.33 -32.24 9.40
C PRO A 32 -25.40 -31.05 8.44
N VAL A 33 -24.23 -30.53 8.08
CA VAL A 33 -24.12 -29.61 6.95
C VAL A 33 -24.57 -30.43 5.75
N GLN A 34 -25.78 -30.15 5.25
CA GLN A 34 -26.17 -30.67 3.94
C GLN A 34 -25.30 -29.99 2.89
N ASN A 35 -24.15 -30.59 2.64
CA ASN A 35 -23.32 -30.27 1.47
C ASN A 35 -24.07 -30.79 0.21
N ASN A 36 -25.05 -30.01 -0.24
CA ASN A 36 -25.58 -30.13 -1.60
C ASN A 36 -24.80 -29.22 -2.56
N ASN A 37 -23.50 -29.21 -2.44
CA ASN A 37 -22.63 -28.78 -3.53
C ASN A 37 -21.56 -29.84 -3.67
N LEU A 38 -21.73 -30.71 -4.66
CA LEU A 38 -20.62 -31.39 -5.31
C LEU A 38 -19.63 -30.26 -5.64
N ILE A 39 -18.53 -30.20 -4.89
CA ILE A 39 -17.41 -29.34 -5.24
C ILE A 39 -16.89 -29.93 -6.55
N ASP A 40 -17.34 -29.35 -7.65
CA ASP A 40 -16.68 -29.47 -8.93
C ASP A 40 -15.33 -28.76 -8.75
N ASN A 41 -14.29 -29.52 -8.38
CA ASN A 41 -12.93 -29.10 -8.14
C ASN A 41 -12.22 -28.60 -9.41
N THR A 42 -12.96 -28.21 -10.44
CA THR A 42 -12.42 -27.70 -11.72
C THR A 42 -12.76 -26.23 -11.98
N LYS A 43 -13.40 -25.53 -11.05
CA LYS A 43 -13.59 -24.08 -11.17
C LYS A 43 -12.67 -23.35 -10.21
N SER A 44 -11.37 -23.30 -10.55
CA SER A 44 -10.56 -22.15 -10.21
C SER A 44 -11.32 -20.92 -10.72
N THR A 45 -12.06 -20.26 -9.86
CA THR A 45 -12.63 -18.95 -10.17
C THR A 45 -11.45 -17.98 -10.24
N ASN A 46 -10.80 -17.94 -11.41
CA ASN A 46 -10.05 -16.78 -11.83
C ASN A 46 -11.07 -15.65 -11.93
N GLU A 47 -11.46 -15.08 -10.79
CA GLU A 47 -12.05 -13.75 -10.78
C GLU A 47 -10.99 -12.83 -11.35
N THR A 48 -11.12 -12.53 -12.63
CA THR A 48 -10.25 -11.62 -13.35
C THR A 48 -10.40 -10.24 -12.69
N LYS A 49 -9.44 -9.90 -11.84
CA LYS A 49 -9.43 -8.60 -11.12
C LYS A 49 -9.16 -7.50 -12.14
N GLN A 50 -10.16 -6.66 -12.38
CA GLN A 50 -9.98 -5.47 -13.20
C GLN A 50 -9.31 -4.39 -12.35
N ILE A 51 -8.28 -3.75 -12.92
CA ILE A 51 -7.55 -2.65 -12.28
C ILE A 51 -7.90 -1.36 -13.02
N ASN A 52 -8.53 -0.42 -12.31
CA ASN A 52 -8.88 0.90 -12.86
C ASN A 52 -7.78 1.93 -12.54
N LEU A 53 -6.59 1.69 -13.07
CA LEU A 53 -5.46 2.59 -12.85
C LEU A 53 -5.56 3.81 -13.78
N SER A 54 -5.48 5.02 -13.20
CA SER A 54 -5.41 6.26 -13.96
C SER A 54 -4.13 6.28 -14.83
N PRO A 55 -4.21 6.74 -16.10
CA PRO A 55 -3.05 6.86 -16.98
C PRO A 55 -1.90 7.64 -16.33
N VAL A 56 -0.67 7.27 -16.66
CA VAL A 56 0.52 8.05 -16.30
C VAL A 56 0.59 9.25 -17.23
N THR A 57 0.78 10.42 -16.66
CA THR A 57 0.83 11.71 -17.37
C THR A 57 2.10 12.48 -17.03
N ALA A 58 2.31 13.62 -17.72
CA ALA A 58 3.43 14.51 -17.41
C ALA A 58 3.31 15.21 -16.03
N GLU A 59 2.14 15.15 -15.41
CA GLU A 59 1.88 15.71 -14.07
C GLU A 59 2.29 14.74 -12.94
N ASP A 60 2.60 13.50 -13.28
CA ASP A 60 3.12 12.54 -12.32
C ASP A 60 4.61 12.81 -12.01
N HIS A 61 5.05 12.42 -10.83
CA HIS A 61 6.47 12.44 -10.46
C HIS A 61 7.15 11.21 -11.04
N ILE A 62 7.92 11.37 -12.12
CA ILE A 62 8.53 10.27 -12.88
C ILE A 62 10.05 10.29 -12.72
N LEU A 63 10.64 9.20 -12.24
CA LEU A 63 12.06 8.94 -12.28
C LEU A 63 12.39 7.98 -13.43
N GLY A 64 13.36 8.33 -14.27
CA GLY A 64 13.72 7.58 -15.45
C GLY A 64 13.05 8.10 -16.73
N ASN A 65 12.97 7.25 -17.77
CA ASN A 65 12.38 7.61 -19.06
C ASN A 65 10.84 7.53 -18.99
N PRO A 66 10.09 8.62 -19.19
CA PRO A 66 8.63 8.58 -19.19
C PRO A 66 8.04 7.66 -20.27
N ASN A 67 8.80 7.34 -21.30
CA ASN A 67 8.44 6.42 -22.38
C ASN A 67 8.99 4.99 -22.16
N ALA A 68 9.48 4.67 -20.97
CA ALA A 68 9.96 3.33 -20.66
C ALA A 68 8.87 2.28 -20.88
N PRO A 69 9.20 1.10 -21.45
CA PRO A 69 8.24 0.02 -21.66
C PRO A 69 7.67 -0.55 -20.36
N ILE A 70 8.40 -0.43 -19.26
CA ILE A 70 7.96 -0.80 -17.92
C ILE A 70 7.84 0.46 -17.07
N LYS A 71 6.64 0.72 -16.54
CA LYS A 71 6.42 1.78 -15.55
C LYS A 71 5.92 1.16 -14.25
N ILE A 72 6.60 1.47 -13.14
CA ILE A 72 6.18 1.05 -11.81
C ILE A 72 5.52 2.26 -11.16
N VAL A 73 4.18 2.24 -11.09
CA VAL A 73 3.37 3.29 -10.44
C VAL A 73 3.16 2.92 -9.00
N GLU A 74 3.77 3.66 -8.08
CA GLU A 74 3.67 3.48 -6.64
C GLU A 74 2.72 4.50 -6.03
N TYR A 75 1.73 4.02 -5.28
CA TYR A 75 0.95 4.79 -4.33
C TYR A 75 1.62 4.69 -2.97
N SER A 76 2.10 5.81 -2.48
CA SER A 76 3.01 5.88 -1.33
C SER A 76 2.55 6.88 -0.29
N ASP A 77 2.81 6.53 0.96
CA ASP A 77 2.58 7.38 2.13
C ASP A 77 3.94 7.76 2.75
N PRO A 78 4.28 9.05 2.83
CA PRO A 78 5.57 9.48 3.37
C PRO A 78 5.83 9.06 4.80
N SER A 79 4.77 8.96 5.63
CA SER A 79 4.88 8.52 7.03
C SER A 79 4.99 7.00 7.18
N CYS A 80 4.72 6.22 6.11
CA CYS A 80 4.69 4.77 6.18
C CYS A 80 6.09 4.17 6.15
N GLY A 81 6.43 3.38 7.17
CA GLY A 81 7.73 2.74 7.24
C GLY A 81 7.96 1.66 6.19
N TYR A 82 6.92 0.99 5.72
CA TYR A 82 7.04 0.06 4.60
C TYR A 82 7.29 0.80 3.28
N CYS A 83 6.76 2.03 3.11
CA CYS A 83 7.10 2.88 1.98
C CYS A 83 8.57 3.30 2.01
N LYS A 84 9.13 3.61 3.20
CA LYS A 84 10.57 3.85 3.35
C LYS A 84 11.41 2.65 2.91
N ILE A 85 11.02 1.42 3.32
CA ILE A 85 11.72 0.19 2.91
C ILE A 85 11.64 0.01 1.40
N PHE A 86 10.44 0.19 0.82
CA PHE A 86 10.23 0.03 -0.62
C PHE A 86 10.94 1.13 -1.43
N ASN A 87 10.99 2.35 -0.92
CA ASN A 87 11.77 3.43 -1.52
C ASN A 87 13.25 3.05 -1.67
N SER A 88 13.84 2.42 -0.66
CA SER A 88 15.22 1.91 -0.74
C SER A 88 15.37 0.87 -1.85
N THR A 89 14.42 -0.07 -1.93
CA THR A 89 14.36 -1.08 -3.00
C THR A 89 14.26 -0.45 -4.37
N MET A 90 13.34 0.50 -4.55
CA MET A 90 13.12 1.16 -5.83
C MET A 90 14.30 2.06 -6.25
N THR A 91 14.97 2.71 -5.29
CA THR A 91 16.20 3.48 -5.56
C THR A 91 17.27 2.57 -6.18
N GLU A 92 17.53 1.41 -5.60
CA GLU A 92 18.51 0.46 -6.14
C GLU A 92 18.11 -0.10 -7.51
N ILE A 93 16.81 -0.33 -7.74
CA ILE A 93 16.26 -0.74 -9.04
C ILE A 93 16.45 0.37 -10.06
N MET A 94 16.18 1.62 -9.71
CA MET A 94 16.36 2.75 -10.63
C MET A 94 17.83 3.05 -10.91
N ASP A 95 18.74 2.83 -9.96
CA ASP A 95 20.18 2.91 -10.19
C ASP A 95 20.64 1.90 -11.25
N GLN A 96 20.03 0.70 -11.28
CA GLN A 96 20.37 -0.38 -12.21
C GLN A 96 19.69 -0.22 -13.58
N TYR A 97 18.38 0.05 -13.62
CA TYR A 97 17.56 0.00 -14.84
C TYR A 97 17.21 1.38 -15.40
N GLY A 98 17.21 2.43 -14.57
CA GLY A 98 16.90 3.79 -15.02
C GLY A 98 17.80 4.28 -16.16
N PRO A 99 19.13 4.14 -16.07
CA PRO A 99 20.04 4.54 -17.16
C PRO A 99 19.83 3.77 -18.46
N THR A 100 19.23 2.57 -18.41
CA THR A 100 18.92 1.79 -19.63
C THR A 100 17.71 2.33 -20.38
N GLY A 101 16.91 3.22 -19.76
CA GLY A 101 15.65 3.74 -20.29
C GLY A 101 14.50 2.72 -20.31
N LYS A 102 14.69 1.51 -19.76
CA LYS A 102 13.72 0.41 -19.83
C LYS A 102 12.69 0.42 -18.70
N VAL A 103 13.00 1.09 -17.58
CA VAL A 103 12.16 1.18 -16.41
C VAL A 103 12.00 2.65 -16.01
N ALA A 104 10.77 3.02 -15.65
CA ALA A 104 10.45 4.27 -14.98
C ALA A 104 9.71 4.00 -13.67
N TRP A 105 9.98 4.81 -12.67
CA TRP A 105 9.28 4.80 -11.40
C TRP A 105 8.41 6.05 -11.31
N VAL A 106 7.12 5.85 -11.05
CA VAL A 106 6.11 6.91 -10.92
C VAL A 106 5.61 6.92 -9.49
N TYR A 107 5.67 8.07 -8.85
CA TYR A 107 5.19 8.25 -7.47
C TYR A 107 3.85 8.97 -7.46
N ARG A 108 2.89 8.45 -6.70
CA ARG A 108 1.59 9.05 -6.41
C ARG A 108 1.33 9.09 -4.92
N HIS A 109 0.74 10.18 -4.45
CA HIS A 109 0.45 10.37 -3.03
C HIS A 109 -0.73 9.52 -2.57
N PHE A 110 -0.54 8.79 -1.48
CA PHE A 110 -1.63 8.03 -0.85
C PHE A 110 -1.53 8.13 0.68
N PRO A 111 -1.74 9.32 1.28
CA PRO A 111 -1.62 9.51 2.71
C PRO A 111 -2.71 8.80 3.49
N LEU A 112 -2.34 8.07 4.53
CA LEU A 112 -3.24 7.38 5.46
C LEU A 112 -3.54 8.28 6.68
N ASP A 113 -3.85 9.55 6.41
CA ASP A 113 -4.10 10.61 7.39
C ASP A 113 -5.60 10.79 7.71
N LYS A 114 -6.47 9.96 7.16
CA LYS A 114 -7.90 9.98 7.41
C LYS A 114 -8.27 9.01 8.52
N PRO A 115 -9.25 9.39 9.39
CA PRO A 115 -9.72 8.47 10.41
C PRO A 115 -10.42 7.26 9.81
N ASP A 116 -10.20 6.10 10.41
CA ASP A 116 -10.98 4.88 10.17
C ASP A 116 -12.37 4.97 10.83
N GLN A 117 -13.13 3.88 10.76
CA GLN A 117 -14.47 3.80 11.36
C GLN A 117 -14.48 3.96 12.89
N SER A 118 -13.34 3.73 13.56
CA SER A 118 -13.17 3.94 15.02
C SER A 118 -12.74 5.37 15.36
N GLY A 119 -12.41 6.20 14.37
CA GLY A 119 -11.84 7.54 14.53
C GLY A 119 -10.32 7.54 14.68
N TYR A 120 -9.65 6.39 14.56
CA TYR A 120 -8.19 6.29 14.63
C TYR A 120 -7.55 6.74 13.31
N VAL A 121 -6.51 7.57 13.40
CA VAL A 121 -5.70 8.03 12.26
C VAL A 121 -4.35 7.32 12.29
N LEU A 122 -4.06 6.56 11.25
CA LEU A 122 -2.84 5.75 11.20
C LEU A 122 -1.58 6.62 11.08
N HIS A 123 -1.58 7.59 10.16
CA HIS A 123 -0.44 8.46 9.85
C HIS A 123 -0.87 9.95 9.86
N PRO A 124 -1.00 10.59 11.02
CA PRO A 124 -1.58 11.93 11.12
C PRO A 124 -0.80 13.03 10.39
N ASN A 125 0.48 12.82 10.09
CA ASN A 125 1.33 13.78 9.39
C ASN A 125 1.40 13.57 7.87
N ALA A 126 0.94 12.41 7.37
CA ALA A 126 1.15 11.98 5.98
C ALA A 126 0.59 12.97 4.95
N GLY A 127 -0.58 13.56 5.21
CA GLY A 127 -1.16 14.55 4.31
C GLY A 127 -0.34 15.84 4.23
N ASN A 128 0.25 16.30 5.34
CA ASN A 128 1.14 17.45 5.35
C ASN A 128 2.46 17.14 4.62
N GLU A 129 3.03 15.97 4.84
CA GLU A 129 4.24 15.50 4.19
C GLU A 129 4.04 15.30 2.68
N SER A 130 2.89 14.77 2.26
CA SER A 130 2.52 14.63 0.85
C SER A 130 2.42 15.99 0.16
N ARG A 131 1.80 17.00 0.81
CA ARG A 131 1.76 18.36 0.27
C ARG A 131 3.15 18.98 0.18
N ALA A 132 4.03 18.72 1.15
CA ALA A 132 5.41 19.19 1.06
C ALA A 132 6.12 18.61 -0.17
N LEU A 133 6.04 17.30 -0.39
CA LEU A 133 6.61 16.62 -1.57
C LEU A 133 6.06 17.21 -2.88
N PHE A 134 4.75 17.38 -3.00
CA PHE A 134 4.14 18.02 -4.17
C PHE A 134 4.68 19.45 -4.38
N CYS A 135 4.73 20.26 -3.32
CA CYS A 135 5.19 21.63 -3.41
C CYS A 135 6.67 21.75 -3.75
N ILE A 136 7.51 20.83 -3.33
CA ILE A 136 8.91 20.74 -3.77
C ILE A 136 8.96 20.55 -5.29
N SER A 137 8.13 19.69 -5.85
CA SER A 137 8.02 19.52 -7.31
C SER A 137 7.54 20.79 -8.01
N THR A 138 6.51 21.44 -7.48
CA THR A 138 5.96 22.67 -8.04
C THR A 138 6.99 23.82 -8.07
N LEU A 139 7.77 23.97 -7.01
CA LEU A 139 8.73 25.05 -6.85
C LEU A 139 10.10 24.77 -7.48
N GLY A 140 10.50 23.51 -7.56
CA GLY A 140 11.85 23.13 -8.00
C GLY A 140 11.89 22.12 -9.17
N GLY A 141 10.73 21.66 -9.63
CA GLY A 141 10.61 20.67 -10.68
C GLY A 141 10.83 19.22 -10.23
N ASN A 142 10.60 18.29 -11.14
CA ASN A 142 10.65 16.84 -10.87
C ASN A 142 12.00 16.37 -10.29
N HIS A 143 13.12 16.96 -10.73
CA HIS A 143 14.42 16.62 -10.16
C HIS A 143 14.50 16.91 -8.65
N LYS A 144 14.00 18.09 -8.22
CA LYS A 144 13.99 18.47 -6.80
C LYS A 144 13.03 17.60 -5.99
N PHE A 145 11.93 17.14 -6.59
CA PHE A 145 11.06 16.15 -5.94
C PHE A 145 11.85 14.91 -5.50
N TRP A 146 12.58 14.28 -6.44
CA TRP A 146 13.31 13.04 -6.17
C TRP A 146 14.52 13.26 -5.25
N GLU A 147 15.19 14.41 -5.35
CA GLU A 147 16.26 14.80 -4.42
C GLU A 147 15.73 14.94 -2.99
N TYR A 148 14.60 15.63 -2.82
CA TYR A 148 13.95 15.82 -1.53
C TYR A 148 13.40 14.50 -0.97
N GLN A 149 12.69 13.75 -1.77
CA GLN A 149 12.09 12.47 -1.36
C GLN A 149 13.14 11.48 -0.84
N LYS A 150 14.29 11.41 -1.51
CA LYS A 150 15.42 10.59 -1.04
C LYS A 150 15.91 11.03 0.34
N GLN A 151 16.15 12.32 0.54
CA GLN A 151 16.60 12.87 1.83
C GLN A 151 15.53 12.70 2.90
N PHE A 152 14.26 12.94 2.54
CA PHE A 152 13.12 12.76 3.42
C PHE A 152 13.10 11.36 4.02
N TYR A 153 13.18 10.32 3.21
CA TYR A 153 13.17 8.94 3.70
C TYR A 153 14.45 8.56 4.46
N VAL A 154 15.60 9.15 4.15
CA VAL A 154 16.82 8.97 4.95
C VAL A 154 16.60 9.50 6.37
N MET A 155 15.99 10.69 6.51
CA MET A 155 15.75 11.36 7.80
C MET A 155 14.56 10.77 8.57
N THR A 156 13.60 10.14 7.90
CA THR A 156 12.45 9.50 8.56
C THR A 156 12.95 8.35 9.44
N PRO A 157 12.52 8.25 10.71
CA PRO A 157 12.91 7.16 11.60
C PRO A 157 12.56 5.78 11.01
N SER A 158 13.34 4.76 11.34
CA SER A 158 13.00 3.38 11.03
C SER A 158 11.76 2.95 11.82
N VAL A 159 10.92 2.11 11.21
CA VAL A 159 9.71 1.60 11.86
C VAL A 159 10.09 0.75 13.07
N THR A 160 9.72 1.24 14.24
CA THR A 160 9.62 0.43 15.45
C THR A 160 8.23 0.63 16.03
N SER A 161 7.70 -0.35 16.73
CA SER A 161 6.38 -0.24 17.39
C SER A 161 6.26 0.88 18.43
N GLN A 162 7.34 1.60 18.69
CA GLN A 162 7.44 2.63 19.74
C GLN A 162 7.80 4.03 19.19
N THR A 163 8.09 4.18 17.89
CA THR A 163 8.45 5.49 17.32
C THR A 163 7.27 6.09 16.56
N PRO A 164 7.05 7.42 16.68
CA PRO A 164 6.15 8.14 15.81
C PRO A 164 6.51 7.85 14.36
N GLN A 165 5.51 7.61 13.53
CA GLN A 165 5.70 7.39 12.10
C GLN A 165 5.83 8.75 11.40
N GLY A 166 6.63 8.79 10.34
CA GLY A 166 6.88 10.00 9.57
C GLY A 166 8.06 10.82 10.04
N LEU A 167 8.31 11.90 9.33
CA LEU A 167 9.37 12.86 9.60
C LEU A 167 8.94 13.85 10.71
N ASP A 168 9.86 14.27 11.58
CA ASP A 168 9.59 15.44 12.41
C ASP A 168 9.26 16.62 11.49
N GLN A 169 8.07 17.20 11.67
CA GLN A 169 7.53 18.23 10.78
C GLN A 169 8.43 19.48 10.71
N LYS A 170 9.26 19.72 11.72
CA LYS A 170 10.27 20.79 11.72
C LYS A 170 11.39 20.57 10.71
N GLN A 171 11.60 19.33 10.27
CA GLN A 171 12.62 18.99 9.28
C GLN A 171 12.18 19.33 7.85
N ILE A 172 10.88 19.45 7.58
CA ILE A 172 10.34 19.75 6.24
C ILE A 172 11.00 21.03 5.66
N PRO A 173 10.93 22.22 6.30
CA PRO A 173 11.56 23.41 5.76
C PRO A 173 13.09 23.36 5.79
N ILE A 174 13.70 22.60 6.69
CA ILE A 174 15.16 22.46 6.78
C ILE A 174 15.67 21.72 5.53
N LEU A 175 15.12 20.54 5.24
CA LEU A 175 15.46 19.77 4.05
C LEU A 175 15.19 20.55 2.75
N ALA A 176 14.06 21.27 2.69
CA ALA A 176 13.73 22.09 1.53
C ALA A 176 14.79 23.19 1.28
N LYS A 177 15.25 23.84 2.35
CA LYS A 177 16.31 24.85 2.27
C LYS A 177 17.63 24.24 1.79
N GLU A 178 17.99 23.05 2.26
CA GLU A 178 19.23 22.35 1.86
C GLU A 178 19.28 22.08 0.36
N ILE A 179 18.14 21.83 -0.26
CA ILE A 179 18.05 21.64 -1.72
C ILE A 179 17.75 22.93 -2.49
N GLY A 180 17.80 24.09 -1.83
CA GLY A 180 17.65 25.41 -2.45
C GLY A 180 16.22 25.88 -2.67
N ILE A 181 15.22 25.29 -2.01
CA ILE A 181 13.82 25.73 -2.06
C ILE A 181 13.57 26.83 -1.02
N ASN A 182 12.88 27.89 -1.44
CA ASN A 182 12.46 28.96 -0.55
C ASN A 182 11.39 28.46 0.43
N THR A 183 11.67 28.58 1.73
CA THR A 183 10.81 28.01 2.78
C THR A 183 9.49 28.76 2.98
N VAL A 184 9.44 30.07 2.62
CA VAL A 184 8.21 30.85 2.65
C VAL A 184 7.28 30.40 1.52
N SER A 185 7.81 30.31 0.30
CA SER A 185 7.05 29.80 -0.85
C SER A 185 6.59 28.37 -0.65
N LEU A 186 7.40 27.52 0.01
CA LEU A 186 7.00 26.17 0.38
C LEU A 186 5.79 26.18 1.33
N ALA A 187 5.83 26.99 2.37
CA ALA A 187 4.74 27.10 3.34
C ALA A 187 3.44 27.62 2.70
N GLU A 188 3.53 28.62 1.80
CA GLU A 188 2.41 29.14 1.02
C GLU A 188 1.81 28.04 0.13
N CYS A 189 2.65 27.33 -0.63
CA CYS A 189 2.21 26.22 -1.48
C CYS A 189 1.53 25.10 -0.67
N MET A 190 2.13 24.65 0.42
CA MET A 190 1.57 23.58 1.27
C MET A 190 0.18 23.91 1.82
N ASN A 191 -0.12 25.20 2.01
CA ASN A 191 -1.44 25.68 2.45
C ASN A 191 -2.42 25.94 1.31
N SER A 192 -1.95 25.93 0.04
CA SER A 192 -2.78 26.21 -1.13
C SER A 192 -3.87 25.15 -1.34
N GLN A 193 -4.92 25.52 -2.08
CA GLN A 193 -5.95 24.58 -2.49
C GLN A 193 -5.40 23.59 -3.52
N GLU A 194 -4.51 24.05 -4.42
CA GLU A 194 -3.88 23.22 -5.44
C GLU A 194 -3.12 22.01 -4.83
N ALA A 195 -2.32 22.23 -3.79
CA ALA A 195 -1.60 21.15 -3.11
C ALA A 195 -2.56 20.13 -2.46
N LYS A 196 -3.65 20.62 -1.86
CA LYS A 196 -4.68 19.74 -1.28
C LYS A 196 -5.41 18.93 -2.35
N ASP A 197 -5.77 19.58 -3.47
CA ASP A 197 -6.50 18.94 -4.56
C ASP A 197 -5.65 17.88 -5.26
N LYS A 198 -4.36 18.17 -5.51
CA LYS A 198 -3.45 17.18 -6.12
C LYS A 198 -3.27 15.94 -5.24
N VAL A 199 -2.98 16.12 -3.95
CA VAL A 199 -2.86 14.98 -3.01
C VAL A 199 -4.17 14.19 -2.91
N SER A 200 -5.31 14.89 -2.90
CA SER A 200 -6.62 14.24 -2.89
C SER A 200 -6.92 13.49 -4.19
N ALA A 201 -6.55 14.05 -5.34
CA ALA A 201 -6.75 13.41 -6.64
C ALA A 201 -5.92 12.11 -6.75
N ASP A 202 -4.66 12.13 -6.33
CA ASP A 202 -3.81 10.94 -6.28
C ASP A 202 -4.42 9.87 -5.36
N TYR A 203 -4.83 10.27 -4.14
CA TYR A 203 -5.47 9.37 -3.19
C TYR A 203 -6.73 8.71 -3.79
N LEU A 204 -7.62 9.50 -4.39
CA LEU A 204 -8.84 8.97 -5.02
C LEU A 204 -8.53 8.06 -6.21
N SER A 205 -7.50 8.39 -7.00
CA SER A 205 -7.05 7.52 -8.08
C SER A 205 -6.55 6.17 -7.57
N GLY A 206 -5.88 6.16 -6.42
CA GLY A 206 -5.46 4.93 -5.73
C GLY A 206 -6.65 4.09 -5.25
N ILE A 207 -7.64 4.72 -4.61
CA ILE A 207 -8.89 4.04 -4.22
C ILE A 207 -9.55 3.40 -5.45
N ASN A 208 -9.67 4.11 -6.56
CA ASN A 208 -10.25 3.60 -7.81
C ASN A 208 -9.45 2.44 -8.42
N ALA A 209 -8.13 2.42 -8.20
CA ALA A 209 -7.26 1.31 -8.60
C ALA A 209 -7.30 0.12 -7.63
N GLY A 210 -8.00 0.22 -6.50
CA GLY A 210 -8.11 -0.83 -5.48
C GLY A 210 -7.03 -0.79 -4.40
N VAL A 211 -6.32 0.34 -4.26
CA VAL A 211 -5.33 0.51 -3.18
C VAL A 211 -6.03 0.59 -1.84
N SER A 212 -5.63 -0.28 -0.90
CA SER A 212 -6.16 -0.33 0.47
C SER A 212 -5.09 -0.09 1.55
N GLY A 213 -3.83 0.04 1.15
CA GLY A 213 -2.68 0.28 2.04
C GLY A 213 -1.44 0.62 1.24
N THR A 214 -0.37 1.01 1.94
CA THR A 214 0.87 1.49 1.31
C THR A 214 2.12 0.73 1.77
N PRO A 215 3.12 0.57 0.87
CA PRO A 215 3.09 0.94 -0.54
C PRO A 215 2.19 -0.01 -1.34
N ALA A 216 1.55 0.49 -2.40
CA ALA A 216 0.91 -0.34 -3.40
C ALA A 216 1.44 0.07 -4.78
N SER A 217 1.87 -0.90 -5.57
CA SER A 217 2.50 -0.63 -6.86
C SER A 217 1.81 -1.38 -7.99
N PHE A 218 1.77 -0.74 -9.14
CA PHE A 218 1.25 -1.31 -10.37
C PHE A 218 2.35 -1.28 -11.42
N VAL A 219 2.77 -2.46 -11.91
CA VAL A 219 3.73 -2.57 -13.00
C VAL A 219 2.95 -2.55 -14.30
N LEU A 220 3.03 -1.43 -15.01
CA LEU A 220 2.48 -1.26 -16.34
C LEU A 220 3.48 -1.77 -17.36
N PHE A 221 3.00 -2.56 -18.32
CA PHE A 221 3.76 -3.04 -19.45
C PHE A 221 3.05 -2.68 -20.76
N ASP A 222 3.82 -2.27 -21.77
CA ASP A 222 3.28 -1.79 -23.06
C ASP A 222 2.72 -2.94 -23.93
N LYS A 223 3.03 -4.20 -23.56
CA LYS A 223 2.56 -5.41 -24.23
C LYS A 223 1.75 -6.27 -23.28
N THR A 224 1.12 -7.31 -23.83
CA THR A 224 0.51 -8.37 -23.03
C THR A 224 1.58 -9.16 -22.29
N ILE A 225 1.36 -9.38 -21.00
CA ILE A 225 2.26 -10.16 -20.14
C ILE A 225 2.24 -11.62 -20.62
N ASP A 226 3.41 -12.13 -20.93
CA ASP A 226 3.56 -13.48 -21.49
C ASP A 226 3.45 -14.59 -20.42
N PRO A 227 3.20 -15.85 -20.84
CA PRO A 227 3.07 -16.98 -19.91
C PRO A 227 4.32 -17.23 -19.05
N THR A 228 5.52 -16.85 -19.52
CA THR A 228 6.77 -17.02 -18.74
C THR A 228 6.76 -16.11 -17.54
N THR A 229 6.35 -14.85 -17.73
CA THR A 229 6.19 -13.87 -16.63
C THR A 229 5.08 -14.30 -15.67
N ILE A 230 3.95 -14.84 -16.16
CA ILE A 230 2.89 -15.38 -15.31
C ILE A 230 3.42 -16.55 -14.46
N SER A 231 4.20 -17.45 -15.08
CA SER A 231 4.85 -18.57 -14.37
C SER A 231 5.86 -18.06 -13.32
N TYR A 232 6.61 -17.01 -13.63
CA TYR A 232 7.50 -16.36 -12.67
C TYR A 232 6.71 -15.86 -11.45
N ILE A 233 5.60 -15.15 -11.67
CA ILE A 233 4.74 -14.64 -10.58
C ILE A 233 4.23 -15.80 -9.71
N SER A 234 3.71 -16.87 -10.32
CA SER A 234 3.22 -18.04 -9.59
C SER A 234 4.31 -18.70 -8.73
N ASN A 235 5.53 -18.82 -9.25
CA ASN A 235 6.66 -19.31 -8.48
C ASN A 235 7.07 -18.36 -7.35
N ALA A 236 7.04 -17.05 -7.61
CA ALA A 236 7.37 -16.03 -6.60
C ALA A 236 6.37 -16.04 -5.44
N LEU A 237 5.06 -16.20 -5.69
CA LEU A 237 4.05 -16.35 -4.64
C LEU A 237 4.42 -17.48 -3.67
N VAL A 238 4.80 -18.65 -4.20
CA VAL A 238 5.22 -19.79 -3.40
C VAL A 238 6.55 -19.53 -2.68
N GLN A 239 7.57 -19.07 -3.42
CA GLN A 239 8.91 -18.85 -2.90
C GLN A 239 8.95 -17.84 -1.74
N TYR A 240 8.24 -16.72 -1.91
CA TYR A 240 8.22 -15.63 -0.92
C TYR A 240 7.04 -15.73 0.05
N ARG A 241 6.19 -16.76 -0.08
CA ARG A 241 4.98 -16.97 0.73
C ARG A 241 4.05 -15.75 0.70
N ILE A 242 3.85 -15.19 -0.49
CA ILE A 242 3.00 -14.03 -0.71
C ILE A 242 1.58 -14.51 -1.01
N PRO A 243 0.54 -14.02 -0.31
CA PRO A 243 -0.85 -14.26 -0.67
C PRO A 243 -1.17 -13.79 -2.10
N GLU A 244 -1.99 -14.55 -2.82
CA GLU A 244 -2.34 -14.27 -4.22
C GLU A 244 -3.09 -12.95 -4.44
N ASP A 245 -3.71 -12.40 -3.40
CA ASP A 245 -4.37 -11.10 -3.43
C ASP A 245 -3.40 -9.92 -3.35
N LEU A 246 -2.15 -10.15 -2.91
CA LEU A 246 -1.12 -9.12 -2.81
C LEU A 246 -0.22 -9.01 -4.05
N LEU A 247 -0.20 -10.03 -4.92
CA LEU A 247 0.56 -10.04 -6.17
C LEU A 247 -0.22 -10.80 -7.24
N PHE A 248 -0.74 -10.10 -8.23
CA PHE A 248 -1.55 -10.71 -9.29
C PHE A 248 -1.50 -9.92 -10.60
N VAL A 249 -1.92 -10.56 -11.69
CA VAL A 249 -2.02 -9.95 -13.02
C VAL A 249 -3.46 -9.50 -13.28
N SER A 250 -3.64 -8.32 -13.88
CA SER A 250 -4.95 -7.80 -14.29
C SER A 250 -5.62 -8.70 -15.35
N ALA A 251 -6.93 -8.56 -15.45
CA ALA A 251 -7.75 -9.33 -16.43
C ALA A 251 -7.29 -9.14 -17.88
N ASP A 252 -6.83 -7.95 -18.24
CA ASP A 252 -6.34 -7.63 -19.58
C ASP A 252 -4.86 -8.01 -19.80
N GLN A 253 -4.21 -8.58 -18.79
CA GLN A 253 -2.82 -9.01 -18.80
C GLN A 253 -1.81 -7.90 -19.16
N ARG A 254 -2.06 -6.66 -18.73
CA ARG A 254 -1.18 -5.51 -18.99
C ARG A 254 -0.63 -4.86 -17.73
N VAL A 255 -1.20 -5.21 -16.58
CA VAL A 255 -0.84 -4.63 -15.29
C VAL A 255 -0.58 -5.75 -14.28
N ILE A 256 0.50 -5.63 -13.53
CA ILE A 256 0.75 -6.48 -12.37
C ILE A 256 0.58 -5.62 -11.12
N SER A 257 -0.33 -6.04 -10.24
CA SER A 257 -0.53 -5.41 -8.93
C SER A 257 0.41 -6.02 -7.89
N MET A 258 1.05 -5.18 -7.11
CA MET A 258 1.91 -5.54 -5.98
C MET A 258 1.51 -4.72 -4.76
N SER A 259 1.01 -5.37 -3.71
CA SER A 259 0.64 -4.72 -2.44
C SER A 259 1.69 -4.99 -1.38
N GLY A 260 2.21 -3.92 -0.75
CA GLY A 260 3.27 -3.99 0.24
C GLY A 260 4.69 -3.83 -0.33
N ALA A 261 5.66 -3.73 0.57
CA ALA A 261 7.08 -3.59 0.22
C ALA A 261 7.64 -4.93 -0.29
N MET A 262 7.49 -5.19 -1.58
CA MET A 262 7.98 -6.42 -2.19
C MET A 262 9.50 -6.53 -2.12
N PRO A 263 10.05 -7.75 -1.91
CA PRO A 263 11.50 -7.98 -1.90
C PRO A 263 12.16 -7.54 -3.23
N LYS A 264 13.34 -6.89 -3.16
CA LYS A 264 14.09 -6.46 -4.34
C LYS A 264 14.27 -7.57 -5.38
N ALA A 265 14.66 -8.78 -4.93
CA ALA A 265 14.89 -9.90 -5.83
C ALA A 265 13.63 -10.30 -6.62
N LEU A 266 12.44 -10.18 -6.01
CA LEU A 266 11.18 -10.42 -6.70
C LEU A 266 10.93 -9.36 -7.78
N VAL A 267 11.06 -8.07 -7.43
CA VAL A 267 10.81 -6.97 -8.38
C VAL A 267 11.80 -7.00 -9.54
N VAL A 268 13.08 -7.28 -9.27
CA VAL A 268 14.12 -7.44 -10.29
C VAL A 268 13.80 -8.61 -11.23
N GLY A 269 13.48 -9.79 -10.68
CA GLY A 269 13.12 -10.94 -11.51
C GLY A 269 11.86 -10.71 -12.34
N LEU A 270 10.90 -9.93 -11.83
CA LEU A 270 9.73 -9.52 -12.57
C LEU A 270 10.11 -8.61 -13.76
N ILE A 271 10.93 -7.58 -13.52
CA ILE A 271 11.45 -6.70 -14.59
C ILE A 271 12.18 -7.52 -15.64
N GLU A 272 13.07 -8.41 -15.24
CA GLU A 272 13.84 -9.26 -16.16
C GLU A 272 12.96 -10.20 -16.98
N SER A 273 11.86 -10.72 -16.37
CA SER A 273 10.92 -11.57 -17.09
C SER A 273 10.13 -10.79 -18.16
N LEU A 274 9.78 -9.52 -17.90
CA LEU A 274 9.09 -8.63 -18.83
C LEU A 274 9.99 -8.12 -19.97
N LEU A 275 11.31 -8.09 -19.76
CA LEU A 275 12.29 -7.59 -20.75
C LEU A 275 12.79 -8.67 -21.72
N LYS A 276 12.42 -9.91 -21.56
CA LYS A 276 12.75 -11.02 -22.48
C LYS A 276 11.86 -10.99 -23.71
#